data_4c6baa955c9c81b3cab972c211a6fad9
#
_entry.id   4c6baa955c9c81b3cab972c211a6fad9
#
_cell.length_a   1.000
_cell.length_b   1.000
_cell.length_c   1.000
_cell.angle_alpha   90.00
_cell.angle_beta   90.00
_cell.angle_gamma   90.00
#
_symmetry.space_group_name_H-M   'P 1'
#
loop_
_entity.id
_entity.type
_entity.pdbx_description
1 polymer ?
#
loop_
_entity_poly.entity_id
_entity_poly.type
_entity_poly.pdbx_seq_one_letter_code
_entity_poly.pdbx_strand_id
1 'polypeptide(L)'
;MGMSSERLERIDNMLKQSLVDNTIPGAVALIARNGKIVFHEAYGNADANGKKLKRDAIFRIASQSKAITSTAVMMLWEEGKFRLDDPISQYIPEFKNPKVLVNFKYADTTYTTRPANKEITIRHLLTHTSGIGYGAIDKDERMKMIYDKAGTIDLFTTAPVTIKDVVLKIAQLPLHHNPGEQYTYSLGLDVLGYFVEVISGMTFQDYLLKHLFIPLGMNDTNFYFSASKSDRLVAIQHKVNDRWENYPNTFYDVNYPIEGAKTFFSGGAGLSSTAKDYATFLQMFLNGGELNGKRFLSRTTIASMMGNQTGDLYGGGDQYYGLAFGVLTEQGQAKGGLGSQGTFIWGGYFNTQYFADPKENLIGIILKQTQGSTGDQTSWKFKQMVEASIDD
;
A
#
# COMPACT_ATOMS: atom_id res chain seq x y z
N MET A 1 -14.08 -24.70 10.57
CA MET A 1 -13.43 -23.42 10.26
C MET A 1 -14.25 -22.24 10.76
N GLY A 2 -15.42 -22.50 11.35
CA GLY A 2 -16.30 -21.47 11.88
C GLY A 2 -16.82 -20.46 10.86
N MET A 3 -16.92 -20.86 9.59
CA MET A 3 -17.47 -20.03 8.51
C MET A 3 -18.65 -20.73 7.87
N SER A 4 -19.78 -20.03 7.68
CA SER A 4 -20.96 -20.52 7.03
C SER A 4 -20.79 -20.63 5.52
N SER A 5 -20.92 -21.83 4.97
CA SER A 5 -20.84 -22.05 3.51
C SER A 5 -21.94 -21.29 2.75
N GLU A 6 -23.17 -21.24 3.32
CA GLU A 6 -24.29 -20.50 2.73
C GLU A 6 -23.98 -18.99 2.63
N ARG A 7 -23.36 -18.42 3.67
CA ARG A 7 -23.03 -16.98 3.68
C ARG A 7 -21.84 -16.66 2.77
N LEU A 8 -20.88 -17.59 2.64
CA LEU A 8 -19.81 -17.48 1.65
C LEU A 8 -20.36 -17.52 0.20
N GLU A 9 -21.39 -18.32 -0.07
CA GLU A 9 -22.08 -18.32 -1.38
C GLU A 9 -22.73 -16.97 -1.69
N ARG A 10 -23.22 -16.25 -0.69
CA ARG A 10 -23.73 -14.88 -0.89
C ARG A 10 -22.65 -13.93 -1.41
N ILE A 11 -21.39 -14.11 -0.99
CA ILE A 11 -20.25 -13.33 -1.51
C ILE A 11 -20.00 -13.66 -2.98
N ASP A 12 -20.04 -14.95 -3.33
CA ASP A 12 -19.94 -15.40 -4.72
C ASP A 12 -21.02 -14.76 -5.60
N ASN A 13 -22.26 -14.79 -5.14
CA ASN A 13 -23.38 -14.18 -5.85
C ASN A 13 -23.26 -12.65 -5.97
N MET A 14 -22.81 -11.97 -4.92
CA MET A 14 -22.58 -10.52 -4.95
C MET A 14 -21.51 -10.13 -5.97
N LEU A 15 -20.41 -10.90 -6.06
CA LEU A 15 -19.34 -10.63 -7.03
C LEU A 15 -19.79 -10.92 -8.47
N LYS A 16 -20.57 -11.99 -8.71
CA LYS A 16 -21.19 -12.27 -10.01
C LYS A 16 -22.17 -11.16 -10.42
N GLN A 17 -23.01 -10.71 -9.48
CA GLN A 17 -23.94 -9.60 -9.75
C GLN A 17 -23.22 -8.30 -10.09
N SER A 18 -22.09 -8.01 -9.42
CA SER A 18 -21.30 -6.83 -9.71
C SER A 18 -20.72 -6.80 -11.14
N LEU A 19 -20.47 -7.97 -11.74
CA LEU A 19 -20.13 -8.09 -13.16
C LEU A 19 -21.33 -7.83 -14.07
N VAL A 20 -22.51 -8.41 -13.71
CA VAL A 20 -23.75 -8.20 -14.48
C VAL A 20 -24.15 -6.73 -14.46
N ASP A 21 -24.04 -6.07 -13.32
CA ASP A 21 -24.33 -4.64 -13.13
C ASP A 21 -23.23 -3.75 -13.75
N ASN A 22 -22.20 -4.35 -14.35
CA ASN A 22 -21.08 -3.64 -14.96
C ASN A 22 -20.35 -2.68 -14.01
N THR A 23 -20.37 -2.94 -12.69
CA THR A 23 -19.70 -2.10 -11.67
C THR A 23 -18.21 -2.38 -11.56
N ILE A 24 -17.77 -3.59 -11.90
CA ILE A 24 -16.37 -4.00 -11.96
C ILE A 24 -16.10 -4.83 -13.24
N PRO A 25 -14.91 -4.78 -13.84
CA PRO A 25 -14.56 -5.64 -14.99
C PRO A 25 -14.12 -7.04 -14.56
N GLY A 26 -13.61 -7.16 -13.35
CA GLY A 26 -13.15 -8.41 -12.75
C GLY A 26 -12.57 -8.19 -11.37
N ALA A 27 -12.52 -9.26 -10.59
CA ALA A 27 -11.93 -9.29 -9.25
C ALA A 27 -11.39 -10.68 -8.91
N VAL A 28 -10.33 -10.72 -8.08
CA VAL A 28 -9.94 -11.91 -7.33
C VAL A 28 -10.24 -11.65 -5.86
N ALA A 29 -11.00 -12.54 -5.23
CA ALA A 29 -11.33 -12.48 -3.82
C ALA A 29 -10.76 -13.68 -3.07
N LEU A 30 -10.15 -13.45 -1.91
CA LEU A 30 -9.61 -14.49 -1.04
C LEU A 30 -10.03 -14.23 0.40
N ILE A 31 -10.46 -15.28 1.07
CA ILE A 31 -10.76 -15.30 2.51
C ILE A 31 -9.97 -16.44 3.14
N ALA A 32 -9.24 -16.12 4.20
CA ALA A 32 -8.58 -17.12 5.03
C ALA A 32 -8.97 -16.94 6.50
N ARG A 33 -9.23 -18.03 7.19
CA ARG A 33 -9.51 -18.05 8.63
C ARG A 33 -8.69 -19.13 9.31
N ASN A 34 -8.11 -18.82 10.46
CA ASN A 34 -7.27 -19.73 11.23
C ASN A 34 -6.14 -20.36 10.38
N GLY A 35 -5.50 -19.55 9.52
CA GLY A 35 -4.40 -19.99 8.64
C GLY A 35 -4.84 -20.86 7.45
N LYS A 36 -6.14 -20.99 7.18
CA LYS A 36 -6.66 -21.80 6.08
C LYS A 36 -7.51 -20.98 5.12
N ILE A 37 -7.25 -21.11 3.83
CA ILE A 37 -8.06 -20.49 2.78
C ILE A 37 -9.42 -21.19 2.75
N VAL A 38 -10.49 -20.42 2.95
CA VAL A 38 -11.89 -20.90 2.94
C VAL A 38 -12.63 -20.44 1.69
N PHE A 39 -12.10 -19.42 0.99
CA PHE A 39 -12.63 -18.90 -0.26
C PHE A 39 -11.51 -18.34 -1.10
N HIS A 40 -11.41 -18.67 -2.39
CA HIS A 40 -10.44 -18.10 -3.31
C HIS A 40 -10.94 -18.23 -4.74
N GLU A 41 -11.57 -17.18 -5.26
CA GLU A 41 -12.23 -17.19 -6.56
C GLU A 41 -11.84 -15.98 -7.42
N ALA A 42 -11.95 -16.17 -8.73
CA ALA A 42 -11.71 -15.15 -9.74
C ALA A 42 -12.96 -14.92 -10.58
N TYR A 43 -13.26 -13.66 -10.85
CA TYR A 43 -14.47 -13.22 -11.54
C TYR A 43 -14.13 -12.28 -12.69
N GLY A 44 -14.84 -12.40 -13.81
CA GLY A 44 -14.74 -11.48 -14.93
C GLY A 44 -13.45 -11.59 -15.75
N ASN A 45 -12.95 -10.45 -16.20
CA ASN A 45 -11.88 -10.36 -17.19
C ASN A 45 -10.62 -9.67 -16.63
N ALA A 46 -9.46 -10.14 -17.11
CA ALA A 46 -8.13 -9.59 -16.79
C ALA A 46 -7.77 -8.35 -17.66
N ASP A 47 -8.47 -8.16 -18.77
CA ASP A 47 -8.30 -7.02 -19.67
C ASP A 47 -9.62 -6.69 -20.40
N ALA A 48 -9.62 -5.59 -21.14
CA ALA A 48 -10.77 -5.16 -21.92
C ALA A 48 -11.04 -6.01 -23.17
N ASN A 49 -10.12 -6.92 -23.55
CA ASN A 49 -10.27 -7.81 -24.70
C ASN A 49 -10.98 -9.14 -24.33
N GLY A 50 -11.42 -9.29 -23.07
CA GLY A 50 -12.17 -10.44 -22.61
C GLY A 50 -11.32 -11.62 -22.13
N LYS A 51 -10.03 -11.45 -21.89
CA LYS A 51 -9.15 -12.44 -21.27
C LYS A 51 -9.67 -12.78 -19.88
N LYS A 52 -10.00 -14.04 -19.62
CA LYS A 52 -10.55 -14.46 -18.33
C LYS A 52 -9.55 -14.28 -17.19
N LEU A 53 -10.02 -13.71 -16.10
CA LEU A 53 -9.25 -13.57 -14.88
C LEU A 53 -9.06 -14.93 -14.21
N LYS A 54 -7.86 -15.16 -13.65
CA LYS A 54 -7.51 -16.39 -12.93
C LYS A 54 -7.16 -16.08 -11.48
N ARG A 55 -7.31 -17.06 -10.59
CA ARG A 55 -7.01 -16.91 -9.15
C ARG A 55 -5.55 -16.54 -8.86
N ASP A 56 -4.63 -16.95 -9.71
CA ASP A 56 -3.19 -16.69 -9.62
C ASP A 56 -2.75 -15.41 -10.38
N ALA A 57 -3.69 -14.58 -10.81
CA ALA A 57 -3.41 -13.33 -11.49
C ALA A 57 -2.60 -12.37 -10.62
N ILE A 58 -1.69 -11.64 -11.26
CA ILE A 58 -0.80 -10.67 -10.62
C ILE A 58 -1.40 -9.27 -10.78
N PHE A 59 -1.55 -8.57 -9.65
CA PHE A 59 -2.12 -7.22 -9.57
C PHE A 59 -1.06 -6.23 -9.12
N ARG A 60 -1.05 -5.04 -9.69
CA ARG A 60 -0.33 -3.90 -9.10
C ARG A 60 -1.03 -3.52 -7.81
N ILE A 61 -0.36 -3.75 -6.68
CA ILE A 61 -0.97 -3.55 -5.36
C ILE A 61 -0.82 -2.12 -4.85
N ALA A 62 -0.09 -1.28 -5.58
CA ALA A 62 0.11 0.14 -5.27
C ALA A 62 0.39 0.36 -3.77
N SER A 63 -0.41 1.17 -3.07
CA SER A 63 -0.18 1.55 -1.68
C SER A 63 -0.17 0.40 -0.67
N GLN A 64 -0.61 -0.80 -1.04
CA GLN A 64 -0.39 -1.98 -0.19
C GLN A 64 1.11 -2.33 -0.08
N SER A 65 1.97 -1.84 -0.98
CA SER A 65 3.43 -1.91 -0.86
C SER A 65 3.95 -1.30 0.44
N LYS A 66 3.27 -0.28 0.98
CA LYS A 66 3.68 0.44 2.19
C LYS A 66 3.83 -0.47 3.42
N ALA A 67 2.93 -1.43 3.58
CA ALA A 67 2.99 -2.41 4.66
C ALA A 67 4.26 -3.28 4.56
N ILE A 68 4.62 -3.68 3.34
CA ILE A 68 5.82 -4.46 3.06
C ILE A 68 7.08 -3.63 3.33
N THR A 69 7.10 -2.38 2.85
CA THR A 69 8.20 -1.44 3.11
C THR A 69 8.39 -1.18 4.60
N SER A 70 7.29 -0.92 5.32
CA SER A 70 7.33 -0.74 6.78
C SER A 70 7.87 -1.99 7.49
N THR A 71 7.49 -3.18 7.04
CA THR A 71 8.03 -4.44 7.57
C THR A 71 9.55 -4.51 7.40
N ALA A 72 10.08 -4.17 6.21
CA ALA A 72 11.52 -4.15 5.96
C ALA A 72 12.24 -3.15 6.87
N VAL A 73 11.68 -1.96 7.05
CA VAL A 73 12.22 -0.95 7.99
C VAL A 73 12.23 -1.50 9.42
N MET A 74 11.15 -2.13 9.87
CA MET A 74 11.06 -2.67 11.23
C MET A 74 11.95 -3.90 11.46
N MET A 75 12.25 -4.68 10.43
CA MET A 75 13.27 -5.75 10.51
C MET A 75 14.66 -5.16 10.81
N LEU A 76 15.06 -4.10 10.13
CA LEU A 76 16.33 -3.38 10.38
C LEU A 76 16.32 -2.67 11.74
N TRP A 77 15.16 -2.20 12.20
CA TRP A 77 14.99 -1.64 13.54
C TRP A 77 15.21 -2.68 14.64
N GLU A 78 14.70 -3.90 14.47
CA GLU A 78 14.97 -5.02 15.40
C GLU A 78 16.46 -5.39 15.49
N GLU A 79 17.21 -5.16 14.42
CA GLU A 79 18.67 -5.33 14.42
C GLU A 79 19.42 -4.19 15.15
N GLY A 80 18.70 -3.20 15.69
CA GLY A 80 19.28 -2.06 16.42
C GLY A 80 20.02 -1.07 15.52
N LYS A 81 19.73 -1.05 14.22
CA LYS A 81 20.44 -0.19 13.24
C LYS A 81 20.12 1.31 13.41
N PHE A 82 18.96 1.64 13.98
CA PHE A 82 18.48 3.01 14.18
C PHE A 82 17.35 3.01 15.23
N ARG A 83 16.97 4.23 15.68
CA ARG A 83 15.77 4.46 16.48
C ARG A 83 14.69 5.12 15.63
N LEU A 84 13.42 4.86 15.90
CA LEU A 84 12.30 5.43 15.13
C LEU A 84 12.29 6.96 15.14
N ASP A 85 12.77 7.57 16.21
CA ASP A 85 12.82 9.02 16.36
C ASP A 85 14.17 9.64 15.95
N ASP A 86 15.08 8.86 15.38
CA ASP A 86 16.28 9.42 14.77
C ASP A 86 15.90 10.26 13.54
N PRO A 87 16.51 11.43 13.36
CA PRO A 87 16.34 12.22 12.15
C PRO A 87 16.80 11.45 10.91
N ILE A 88 15.97 11.43 9.87
CA ILE A 88 16.33 10.77 8.61
C ILE A 88 17.61 11.37 8.00
N SER A 89 17.92 12.64 8.30
CA SER A 89 19.12 13.35 7.86
C SER A 89 20.44 12.75 8.37
N GLN A 90 20.40 11.91 9.41
CA GLN A 90 21.58 11.14 9.86
C GLN A 90 22.02 10.08 8.84
N TYR A 91 21.08 9.62 8.03
CA TYR A 91 21.28 8.54 7.05
C TYR A 91 21.22 9.04 5.59
N ILE A 92 20.41 10.07 5.36
CA ILE A 92 20.24 10.75 4.07
C ILE A 92 20.40 12.26 4.34
N PRO A 93 21.66 12.78 4.30
CA PRO A 93 21.99 14.14 4.72
C PRO A 93 21.22 15.25 3.99
N GLU A 94 20.73 14.97 2.79
CA GLU A 94 19.96 15.90 1.98
C GLU A 94 18.64 16.34 2.64
N PHE A 95 18.12 15.59 3.60
CA PHE A 95 16.94 15.96 4.40
C PHE A 95 17.25 16.91 5.56
N LYS A 96 18.50 17.37 5.70
CA LYS A 96 18.86 18.32 6.76
C LYS A 96 18.21 19.67 6.52
N ASN A 97 17.76 20.32 7.60
CA ASN A 97 17.14 21.65 7.56
C ASN A 97 15.92 21.74 6.62
N PRO A 98 14.90 20.89 6.79
CA PRO A 98 13.71 20.89 5.93
C PRO A 98 12.98 22.24 6.02
N LYS A 99 12.29 22.61 4.96
CA LYS A 99 11.58 23.90 4.84
C LYS A 99 10.10 23.67 4.60
N VAL A 100 9.24 24.50 5.21
CA VAL A 100 7.79 24.48 5.07
C VAL A 100 7.35 25.54 4.08
N LEU A 101 6.42 25.19 3.18
CA LEU A 101 5.79 26.09 2.22
C LEU A 101 5.03 27.20 2.97
N VAL A 102 5.24 28.45 2.55
CA VAL A 102 4.53 29.62 3.12
C VAL A 102 3.63 30.27 2.07
N ASN A 103 4.21 30.80 1.00
CA ASN A 103 3.47 31.45 -0.07
C ASN A 103 3.72 30.72 -1.39
N PHE A 104 2.74 30.77 -2.28
CA PHE A 104 2.80 30.17 -3.60
C PHE A 104 2.15 31.09 -4.64
N LYS A 105 2.77 31.23 -5.81
CA LYS A 105 2.26 31.96 -6.94
C LYS A 105 1.89 30.99 -8.07
N TYR A 106 0.61 30.93 -8.40
CA TYR A 106 0.12 30.02 -9.46
C TYR A 106 0.62 30.35 -10.85
N ALA A 107 0.91 31.64 -11.12
CA ALA A 107 1.29 32.10 -12.45
C ALA A 107 2.63 31.54 -12.95
N ASP A 108 3.57 31.30 -12.04
CA ASP A 108 4.95 30.88 -12.36
C ASP A 108 5.50 29.75 -11.49
N THR A 109 4.65 29.21 -10.60
CA THR A 109 5.04 28.17 -9.64
C THR A 109 6.22 28.59 -8.72
N THR A 110 6.36 29.90 -8.46
CA THR A 110 7.32 30.38 -7.47
C THR A 110 6.72 30.31 -6.08
N TYR A 111 7.57 30.09 -5.08
CA TYR A 111 7.13 29.96 -3.71
C TYR A 111 8.17 30.46 -2.71
N THR A 112 7.73 30.79 -1.51
CA THR A 112 8.59 31.09 -0.36
C THR A 112 8.42 30.04 0.71
N THR A 113 9.47 29.85 1.48
CA THR A 113 9.50 28.86 2.56
C THR A 113 10.01 29.48 3.85
N ARG A 114 9.75 28.81 4.97
CA ARG A 114 10.39 29.04 6.25
C ARG A 114 11.07 27.76 6.73
N PRO A 115 12.06 27.81 7.60
CA PRO A 115 12.59 26.61 8.25
C PRO A 115 11.49 25.84 8.97
N ALA A 116 11.54 24.51 8.93
CA ALA A 116 10.73 23.69 9.81
C ALA A 116 11.22 23.83 11.27
N ASN A 117 10.33 23.60 12.22
CA ASN A 117 10.65 23.71 13.65
C ASN A 117 11.45 22.50 14.18
N LYS A 118 11.50 21.40 13.44
CA LYS A 118 12.26 20.18 13.75
C LYS A 118 12.55 19.38 12.48
N GLU A 119 13.47 18.42 12.59
CA GLU A 119 13.81 17.52 11.49
C GLU A 119 12.76 16.42 11.30
N ILE A 120 12.75 15.84 10.12
CA ILE A 120 11.92 14.67 9.79
C ILE A 120 12.56 13.43 10.43
N THR A 121 11.79 12.66 11.19
CA THR A 121 12.23 11.37 11.76
C THR A 121 11.74 10.19 10.93
N ILE A 122 12.32 9.02 11.15
CA ILE A 122 11.87 7.76 10.53
C ILE A 122 10.41 7.47 10.89
N ARG A 123 10.01 7.74 12.15
CA ARG A 123 8.61 7.64 12.59
C ARG A 123 7.69 8.55 11.77
N HIS A 124 8.06 9.80 11.53
CA HIS A 124 7.25 10.71 10.72
C HIS A 124 7.01 10.19 9.29
N LEU A 125 8.00 9.52 8.70
CA LEU A 125 7.87 8.90 7.37
C LEU A 125 6.92 7.70 7.40
N LEU A 126 7.07 6.80 8.40
CA LEU A 126 6.22 5.63 8.58
C LEU A 126 4.76 5.98 8.85
N THR A 127 4.49 7.14 9.47
CA THR A 127 3.16 7.56 9.92
C THR A 127 2.51 8.62 9.05
N HIS A 128 3.12 9.01 7.94
CA HIS A 128 2.65 10.12 7.10
C HIS A 128 2.47 11.46 7.84
N THR A 129 3.34 11.72 8.81
CA THR A 129 3.34 13.00 9.56
C THR A 129 4.58 13.85 9.26
N SER A 130 5.35 13.51 8.23
CA SER A 130 6.58 14.22 7.84
C SER A 130 6.33 15.60 7.21
N GLY A 131 5.16 15.82 6.63
CA GLY A 131 4.87 16.99 5.80
C GLY A 131 5.32 16.87 4.34
N ILE A 132 5.95 15.78 3.94
CA ILE A 132 6.29 15.49 2.53
C ILE A 132 5.00 15.36 1.72
N GLY A 133 4.98 15.87 0.49
CA GLY A 133 3.86 15.76 -0.44
C GLY A 133 3.77 14.43 -1.18
N TYR A 134 2.81 14.36 -2.12
CA TYR A 134 2.58 13.13 -2.92
C TYR A 134 2.59 13.36 -4.44
N GLY A 135 3.18 14.41 -4.95
CA GLY A 135 3.26 14.62 -6.40
C GLY A 135 1.89 14.70 -7.07
N ALA A 136 1.71 13.95 -8.16
CA ALA A 136 0.51 14.02 -9.01
C ALA A 136 -0.81 13.67 -8.30
N ILE A 137 -0.77 12.89 -7.22
CA ILE A 137 -1.97 12.52 -6.45
C ILE A 137 -2.14 13.30 -5.14
N ASP A 138 -1.31 14.33 -4.91
CA ASP A 138 -1.46 15.21 -3.75
C ASP A 138 -2.84 15.89 -3.75
N LYS A 139 -3.37 16.18 -2.57
CA LYS A 139 -4.63 16.92 -2.44
C LYS A 139 -4.45 18.43 -2.58
N ASP A 140 -3.23 18.94 -2.40
CA ASP A 140 -2.89 20.35 -2.53
C ASP A 140 -2.32 20.62 -3.93
N GLU A 141 -3.04 21.39 -4.72
CA GLU A 141 -2.66 21.75 -6.09
C GLU A 141 -1.29 22.46 -6.16
N ARG A 142 -0.94 23.23 -5.14
CA ARG A 142 0.36 23.92 -5.06
C ARG A 142 1.51 22.88 -5.00
N MET A 143 1.31 21.84 -4.21
CA MET A 143 2.31 20.77 -4.07
C MET A 143 2.41 19.95 -5.35
N LYS A 144 1.29 19.65 -6.02
CA LYS A 144 1.33 18.99 -7.34
C LYS A 144 2.19 19.79 -8.32
N MET A 145 1.93 21.09 -8.45
CA MET A 145 2.69 21.96 -9.37
C MET A 145 4.16 22.05 -9.01
N ILE A 146 4.51 22.07 -7.72
CA ILE A 146 5.90 22.09 -7.25
C ILE A 146 6.61 20.79 -7.61
N TYR A 147 5.98 19.64 -7.36
CA TYR A 147 6.53 18.31 -7.64
C TYR A 147 6.66 18.06 -9.15
N ASP A 148 5.66 18.47 -9.94
CA ASP A 148 5.70 18.39 -11.40
C ASP A 148 6.84 19.24 -11.98
N LYS A 149 6.97 20.50 -11.55
CA LYS A 149 8.07 21.39 -11.95
C LYS A 149 9.45 20.84 -11.58
N ALA A 150 9.57 20.14 -10.47
CA ALA A 150 10.78 19.48 -10.04
C ALA A 150 11.08 18.19 -10.84
N GLY A 151 10.14 17.71 -11.65
CA GLY A 151 10.25 16.46 -12.38
C GLY A 151 10.42 15.26 -11.44
N THR A 152 9.67 15.25 -10.33
CA THR A 152 9.63 14.07 -9.47
C THR A 152 8.80 12.98 -10.14
N ILE A 153 9.30 11.75 -10.05
CA ILE A 153 8.56 10.57 -10.45
C ILE A 153 7.91 9.99 -9.21
N ASP A 154 6.62 9.80 -9.27
CA ASP A 154 5.84 9.13 -8.25
C ASP A 154 5.15 7.90 -8.85
N LEU A 155 4.94 6.86 -8.02
CA LEU A 155 4.30 5.61 -8.34
C LEU A 155 5.12 4.68 -9.26
N PHE A 156 5.06 4.87 -10.58
CA PHE A 156 5.49 3.85 -11.55
C PHE A 156 6.17 4.50 -12.76
N THR A 157 7.28 3.89 -13.23
CA THR A 157 7.98 4.40 -14.41
C THR A 157 8.75 3.30 -15.13
N THR A 158 8.90 3.45 -16.43
CA THR A 158 9.83 2.66 -17.27
C THR A 158 11.15 3.37 -17.53
N ALA A 159 11.30 4.61 -17.06
CA ALA A 159 12.50 5.40 -17.24
C ALA A 159 13.71 4.84 -16.43
N PRO A 160 14.95 5.07 -16.88
CA PRO A 160 16.16 4.61 -16.21
C PRO A 160 16.52 5.51 -15.02
N VAL A 161 15.65 5.56 -14.02
CA VAL A 161 15.83 6.28 -12.75
C VAL A 161 15.85 5.31 -11.59
N THR A 162 16.49 5.72 -10.49
CA THR A 162 16.52 4.94 -9.25
C THR A 162 15.65 5.59 -8.17
N ILE A 163 15.31 4.83 -7.14
CA ILE A 163 14.64 5.40 -5.98
C ILE A 163 15.47 6.50 -5.30
N LYS A 164 16.81 6.35 -5.30
CA LYS A 164 17.75 7.39 -4.83
C LYS A 164 17.53 8.70 -5.56
N ASP A 165 17.50 8.68 -6.90
CA ASP A 165 17.37 9.90 -7.71
C ASP A 165 16.09 10.67 -7.37
N VAL A 166 15.00 9.97 -7.16
CA VAL A 166 13.72 10.57 -6.80
C VAL A 166 13.72 11.09 -5.36
N VAL A 167 14.25 10.33 -4.41
CA VAL A 167 14.30 10.72 -2.99
C VAL A 167 15.18 11.96 -2.79
N LEU A 168 16.32 12.07 -3.50
CA LEU A 168 17.17 13.26 -3.42
C LEU A 168 16.47 14.51 -3.99
N LYS A 169 15.60 14.38 -4.99
CA LYS A 169 14.76 15.49 -5.45
C LYS A 169 13.72 15.87 -4.38
N ILE A 170 13.03 14.89 -3.80
CA ILE A 170 12.02 15.12 -2.74
C ILE A 170 12.63 15.88 -1.56
N ALA A 171 13.87 15.58 -1.18
CA ALA A 171 14.57 16.23 -0.09
C ALA A 171 14.78 17.76 -0.30
N GLN A 172 14.74 18.23 -1.55
CA GLN A 172 14.87 19.65 -1.89
C GLN A 172 13.53 20.41 -1.92
N LEU A 173 12.40 19.71 -1.81
CA LEU A 173 11.08 20.28 -1.94
C LEU A 173 10.52 20.72 -0.58
N PRO A 174 9.60 21.71 -0.57
CA PRO A 174 9.01 22.17 0.66
C PRO A 174 8.04 21.14 1.22
N LEU A 175 7.88 21.18 2.54
CA LEU A 175 6.88 20.41 3.28
C LEU A 175 5.54 21.16 3.32
N HIS A 176 4.44 20.44 3.45
CA HIS A 176 3.11 21.00 3.71
C HIS A 176 3.04 21.71 5.08
N HIS A 177 3.64 21.10 6.10
CA HIS A 177 3.58 21.53 7.51
C HIS A 177 4.85 21.09 8.24
N ASN A 178 5.05 21.53 9.48
CA ASN A 178 6.15 21.01 10.28
C ASN A 178 5.98 19.51 10.56
N PRO A 179 7.07 18.73 10.58
CA PRO A 179 7.01 17.31 10.91
C PRO A 179 6.29 17.04 12.24
N GLY A 180 5.35 16.10 12.24
CA GLY A 180 4.57 15.66 13.39
C GLY A 180 3.35 16.52 13.74
N GLU A 181 3.03 17.57 12.98
CA GLU A 181 1.87 18.44 13.29
C GLU A 181 0.56 17.95 12.66
N GLN A 182 0.63 17.29 11.50
CA GLN A 182 -0.56 16.84 10.78
C GLN A 182 -0.28 15.49 10.10
N TYR A 183 -1.36 14.75 9.84
CA TYR A 183 -1.32 13.60 8.94
C TYR A 183 -1.49 14.09 7.50
N THR A 184 -0.48 13.86 6.66
CA THR A 184 -0.51 14.13 5.22
C THR A 184 0.02 12.92 4.47
N TYR A 185 -0.87 12.20 3.80
CA TYR A 185 -0.49 11.02 3.01
C TYR A 185 0.56 11.39 1.97
N SER A 186 1.67 10.65 1.91
CA SER A 186 2.91 11.16 1.31
C SER A 186 3.77 10.09 0.65
N LEU A 187 4.81 10.54 -0.07
CA LEU A 187 5.93 9.72 -0.58
C LEU A 187 6.92 9.27 0.52
N GLY A 188 6.56 9.39 1.80
CA GLY A 188 7.44 8.99 2.91
C GLY A 188 7.92 7.55 2.84
N LEU A 189 7.11 6.62 2.34
CA LEU A 189 7.49 5.21 2.19
C LEU A 189 8.45 4.97 0.99
N ASP A 190 8.48 5.87 0.00
CA ASP A 190 9.51 5.86 -1.03
C ASP A 190 10.86 6.30 -0.45
N VAL A 191 10.85 7.33 0.40
CA VAL A 191 12.05 7.72 1.17
C VAL A 191 12.55 6.56 2.01
N LEU A 192 11.65 5.81 2.66
CA LEU A 192 12.01 4.63 3.45
C LEU A 192 12.48 3.45 2.61
N GLY A 193 12.03 3.29 1.37
CA GLY A 193 12.60 2.31 0.44
C GLY A 193 14.09 2.58 0.18
N TYR A 194 14.44 3.84 -0.11
CA TYR A 194 15.84 4.23 -0.25
C TYR A 194 16.61 4.14 1.09
N PHE A 195 15.99 4.47 2.21
CA PHE A 195 16.58 4.29 3.53
C PHE A 195 16.97 2.83 3.79
N VAL A 196 16.14 1.86 3.38
CA VAL A 196 16.50 0.43 3.46
C VAL A 196 17.76 0.13 2.64
N GLU A 197 17.91 0.71 1.43
CA GLU A 197 19.14 0.55 0.64
C GLU A 197 20.36 1.11 1.38
N VAL A 198 20.25 2.31 1.96
CA VAL A 198 21.34 2.96 2.69
C VAL A 198 21.79 2.13 3.91
N ILE A 199 20.84 1.59 4.69
CA ILE A 199 21.14 0.85 5.92
C ILE A 199 21.64 -0.56 5.63
N SER A 200 21.07 -1.23 4.62
CA SER A 200 21.38 -2.64 4.32
C SER A 200 22.57 -2.82 3.37
N GLY A 201 22.90 -1.79 2.57
CA GLY A 201 23.86 -1.88 1.48
C GLY A 201 23.39 -2.72 0.28
N MET A 202 22.09 -3.05 0.23
CA MET A 202 21.45 -3.84 -0.83
C MET A 202 20.49 -2.96 -1.61
N THR A 203 20.14 -3.32 -2.86
CA THR A 203 18.96 -2.71 -3.50
C THR A 203 17.72 -3.05 -2.69
N PHE A 204 16.71 -2.18 -2.72
CA PHE A 204 15.48 -2.44 -1.97
C PHE A 204 14.79 -3.73 -2.44
N GLN A 205 14.81 -4.00 -3.75
CA GLN A 205 14.31 -5.25 -4.31
C GLN A 205 15.05 -6.48 -3.74
N ASP A 206 16.39 -6.47 -3.75
CA ASP A 206 17.18 -7.61 -3.27
C ASP A 206 17.00 -7.83 -1.78
N TYR A 207 16.87 -6.75 -1.00
CA TYR A 207 16.57 -6.84 0.42
C TYR A 207 15.24 -7.55 0.66
N LEU A 208 14.17 -7.13 -0.02
CA LEU A 208 12.84 -7.75 0.11
C LEU A 208 12.83 -9.22 -0.36
N LEU A 209 13.47 -9.52 -1.48
CA LEU A 209 13.58 -10.89 -1.99
C LEU A 209 14.26 -11.80 -0.97
N LYS A 210 15.42 -11.39 -0.47
CA LYS A 210 16.25 -12.21 0.43
C LYS A 210 15.63 -12.39 1.81
N HIS A 211 15.09 -11.31 2.39
CA HIS A 211 14.70 -11.29 3.80
C HIS A 211 13.22 -11.53 4.03
N LEU A 212 12.36 -11.27 3.02
CA LEU A 212 10.91 -11.37 3.18
C LEU A 212 10.26 -12.32 2.16
N PHE A 213 10.37 -12.07 0.85
CA PHE A 213 9.57 -12.77 -0.14
C PHE A 213 9.93 -14.25 -0.29
N ILE A 214 11.21 -14.57 -0.52
CA ILE A 214 11.67 -15.97 -0.64
C ILE A 214 11.39 -16.75 0.66
N PRO A 215 11.73 -16.23 1.85
CA PRO A 215 11.44 -16.93 3.09
C PRO A 215 9.96 -17.12 3.42
N LEU A 216 9.07 -16.22 2.95
CA LEU A 216 7.62 -16.38 3.09
C LEU A 216 6.99 -17.24 2.00
N GLY A 217 7.72 -17.54 0.91
CA GLY A 217 7.19 -18.24 -0.25
C GLY A 217 6.30 -17.36 -1.14
N MET A 218 6.49 -16.04 -1.11
CA MET A 218 5.78 -15.04 -1.92
C MET A 218 6.43 -14.95 -3.33
N ASN A 219 6.28 -15.99 -4.13
CA ASN A 219 7.00 -16.14 -5.39
C ASN A 219 6.46 -15.26 -6.54
N ASP A 220 5.30 -14.66 -6.35
CA ASP A 220 4.61 -13.80 -7.31
C ASP A 220 4.45 -12.36 -6.80
N THR A 221 5.30 -11.97 -5.84
CA THR A 221 5.39 -10.61 -5.32
C THR A 221 6.73 -9.99 -5.68
N ASN A 222 6.73 -8.91 -6.47
CA ASN A 222 7.96 -8.19 -6.84
C ASN A 222 7.61 -6.81 -7.44
N PHE A 223 8.66 -5.98 -7.64
CA PHE A 223 8.56 -4.74 -8.42
C PHE A 223 8.46 -5.05 -9.91
N TYR A 224 9.25 -6.00 -10.40
CA TYR A 224 9.36 -6.33 -11.82
C TYR A 224 9.29 -7.84 -12.04
N PHE A 225 8.76 -8.22 -13.19
CA PHE A 225 8.60 -9.61 -13.59
C PHE A 225 9.28 -9.90 -14.93
N SER A 226 9.61 -11.17 -15.15
CA SER A 226 10.04 -11.65 -16.46
C SER A 226 8.85 -11.70 -17.44
N ALA A 227 9.14 -11.66 -18.73
CA ALA A 227 8.12 -11.76 -19.77
C ALA A 227 7.25 -13.02 -19.66
N SER A 228 7.77 -14.10 -19.06
CA SER A 228 7.00 -15.35 -18.83
C SER A 228 5.82 -15.18 -17.86
N LYS A 229 5.80 -14.12 -17.03
CA LYS A 229 4.70 -13.81 -16.12
C LYS A 229 3.73 -12.75 -16.69
N SER A 230 4.00 -12.17 -17.86
CA SER A 230 3.17 -11.11 -18.46
C SER A 230 1.72 -11.53 -18.65
N ASP A 231 1.50 -12.79 -19.01
CA ASP A 231 0.16 -13.34 -19.20
C ASP A 231 -0.69 -13.38 -17.92
N ARG A 232 -0.07 -13.30 -16.75
CA ARG A 232 -0.75 -13.28 -15.46
C ARG A 232 -0.97 -11.86 -14.93
N LEU A 233 -0.31 -10.85 -15.51
CA LEU A 233 -0.47 -9.47 -15.11
C LEU A 233 -1.81 -8.93 -15.61
N VAL A 234 -2.63 -8.43 -14.68
CA VAL A 234 -3.94 -7.86 -14.99
C VAL A 234 -3.77 -6.46 -15.56
N ALA A 235 -4.46 -6.15 -16.67
CA ALA A 235 -4.47 -4.80 -17.22
C ALA A 235 -5.23 -3.84 -16.30
N ILE A 236 -4.72 -2.62 -16.18
CA ILE A 236 -5.48 -1.55 -15.53
C ILE A 236 -6.63 -1.17 -16.47
N GLN A 237 -7.85 -1.12 -15.96
CA GLN A 237 -9.02 -0.78 -16.74
C GLN A 237 -9.73 0.45 -16.17
N HIS A 238 -10.36 1.23 -17.03
CA HIS A 238 -11.21 2.33 -16.65
C HIS A 238 -12.51 2.31 -17.45
N LYS A 239 -13.52 3.01 -16.94
CA LYS A 239 -14.83 3.03 -17.59
C LYS A 239 -14.99 4.25 -18.46
N VAL A 240 -15.23 4.05 -19.76
CA VAL A 240 -15.48 5.09 -20.75
C VAL A 240 -16.83 4.81 -21.42
N ASN A 241 -17.78 5.75 -21.35
CA ASN A 241 -19.12 5.58 -21.93
C ASN A 241 -19.77 4.23 -21.56
N ASP A 242 -19.70 3.88 -20.28
CA ASP A 242 -20.21 2.64 -19.70
C ASP A 242 -19.55 1.33 -20.20
N ARG A 243 -18.37 1.41 -20.82
CA ARG A 243 -17.56 0.29 -21.27
C ARG A 243 -16.22 0.26 -20.54
N TRP A 244 -15.75 -0.93 -20.23
CA TRP A 244 -14.40 -1.11 -19.69
C TRP A 244 -13.36 -1.11 -20.82
N GLU A 245 -12.38 -0.22 -20.71
CA GLU A 245 -11.26 -0.10 -21.64
C GLU A 245 -9.93 -0.22 -20.88
N ASN A 246 -8.88 -0.66 -21.56
CA ASN A 246 -7.54 -0.65 -20.97
C ASN A 246 -7.10 0.80 -20.74
N TYR A 247 -6.59 1.06 -19.54
CA TYR A 247 -6.14 2.40 -19.16
C TYR A 247 -4.87 2.78 -19.92
N PRO A 248 -4.81 3.96 -20.53
CA PRO A 248 -3.63 4.42 -21.27
C PRO A 248 -2.49 4.83 -20.32
N ASN A 249 -1.29 5.00 -20.86
CA ASN A 249 -0.22 5.69 -20.16
C ASN A 249 -0.60 7.15 -19.90
N THR A 250 -0.39 7.63 -18.68
CA THR A 250 -0.67 9.00 -18.25
C THR A 250 0.56 9.58 -17.54
N PHE A 251 0.43 10.08 -16.30
CA PHE A 251 1.58 10.45 -15.48
C PHE A 251 2.36 9.23 -14.95
N TYR A 252 1.86 8.03 -15.16
CA TYR A 252 2.56 6.77 -14.89
C TYR A 252 2.43 5.82 -16.08
N ASP A 253 3.36 4.86 -16.15
CA ASP A 253 3.41 3.84 -17.19
C ASP A 253 2.74 2.55 -16.72
N VAL A 254 1.71 2.10 -17.44
CA VAL A 254 0.95 0.90 -17.08
C VAL A 254 1.74 -0.40 -17.25
N ASN A 255 2.83 -0.38 -18.02
CA ASN A 255 3.64 -1.56 -18.33
C ASN A 255 4.86 -1.72 -17.42
N TYR A 256 5.07 -0.80 -16.46
CA TYR A 256 6.27 -0.76 -15.63
C TYR A 256 6.68 -2.11 -14.99
N PRO A 257 5.77 -3.02 -14.58
CA PRO A 257 6.21 -4.29 -13.99
C PRO A 257 6.89 -5.25 -14.98
N ILE A 258 6.73 -5.04 -16.29
CA ILE A 258 7.25 -5.92 -17.35
C ILE A 258 8.30 -5.20 -18.19
N GLU A 259 8.09 -3.92 -18.51
CA GLU A 259 8.87 -3.14 -19.47
C GLU A 259 9.81 -2.13 -18.78
N GLY A 260 10.66 -1.49 -19.56
CA GLY A 260 11.53 -0.40 -19.16
C GLY A 260 12.82 -0.83 -18.46
N ALA A 261 13.47 0.14 -17.83
CA ALA A 261 14.79 -0.01 -17.24
C ALA A 261 14.80 -0.89 -15.96
N LYS A 262 13.66 -1.02 -15.26
CA LYS A 262 13.50 -1.85 -14.06
C LYS A 262 14.44 -1.48 -12.90
N THR A 263 14.69 -0.19 -12.74
CA THR A 263 15.63 0.34 -11.74
C THR A 263 14.97 1.13 -10.63
N PHE A 264 13.66 1.40 -10.71
CA PHE A 264 12.90 2.19 -9.76
C PHE A 264 12.09 1.30 -8.81
N PHE A 265 12.51 1.21 -7.54
CA PHE A 265 11.88 0.37 -6.51
C PHE A 265 11.05 1.22 -5.55
N SER A 266 9.87 1.70 -6.00
CA SER A 266 9.00 2.53 -5.16
C SER A 266 8.51 1.79 -3.93
N GLY A 267 8.94 2.24 -2.75
CA GLY A 267 8.49 1.69 -1.47
C GLY A 267 7.03 2.04 -1.15
N GLY A 268 6.53 3.11 -1.75
CA GLY A 268 5.16 3.57 -1.54
C GLY A 268 4.12 2.88 -2.42
N ALA A 269 4.51 2.35 -3.62
CA ALA A 269 3.51 1.89 -4.58
C ALA A 269 4.00 0.83 -5.59
N GLY A 270 5.30 0.52 -5.66
CA GLY A 270 5.90 -0.17 -6.80
C GLY A 270 5.63 -1.67 -6.91
N LEU A 271 5.14 -2.33 -5.87
CA LEU A 271 4.97 -3.78 -5.86
C LEU A 271 3.72 -4.24 -6.61
N SER A 272 3.85 -5.42 -7.21
CA SER A 272 2.73 -6.21 -7.69
C SER A 272 2.73 -7.55 -6.97
N SER A 273 1.55 -8.17 -6.78
CA SER A 273 1.38 -9.39 -6.00
C SER A 273 0.14 -10.18 -6.43
N THR A 274 -0.03 -11.37 -5.90
CA THR A 274 -1.27 -12.16 -5.96
C THR A 274 -2.03 -12.07 -4.64
N ALA A 275 -3.33 -12.40 -4.66
CA ALA A 275 -4.12 -12.49 -3.44
C ALA A 275 -3.53 -13.51 -2.44
N LYS A 276 -3.01 -14.64 -2.94
CA LYS A 276 -2.41 -15.69 -2.10
C LYS A 276 -1.11 -15.23 -1.43
N ASP A 277 -0.20 -14.60 -2.17
CA ASP A 277 1.06 -14.11 -1.61
C ASP A 277 0.80 -13.03 -0.55
N TYR A 278 -0.13 -12.11 -0.85
CA TYR A 278 -0.46 -11.07 0.11
C TYR A 278 -1.19 -11.63 1.36
N ALA A 279 -2.02 -12.66 1.22
CA ALA A 279 -2.61 -13.38 2.35
C ALA A 279 -1.53 -14.06 3.22
N THR A 280 -0.50 -14.61 2.59
CA THR A 280 0.67 -15.19 3.30
C THR A 280 1.38 -14.13 4.14
N PHE A 281 1.59 -12.92 3.58
CA PHE A 281 2.16 -11.79 4.30
C PHE A 281 1.29 -11.36 5.50
N LEU A 282 -0.02 -11.22 5.32
CA LEU A 282 -0.95 -10.86 6.40
C LEU A 282 -1.03 -11.94 7.48
N GLN A 283 -0.96 -13.23 7.10
CA GLN A 283 -0.97 -14.33 8.07
C GLN A 283 0.27 -14.30 8.99
N MET A 284 1.42 -13.90 8.48
CA MET A 284 2.61 -13.68 9.30
C MET A 284 2.34 -12.65 10.42
N PHE A 285 1.61 -11.56 10.11
CA PHE A 285 1.20 -10.57 11.11
C PHE A 285 0.23 -11.16 12.14
N LEU A 286 -0.81 -11.88 11.70
CA LEU A 286 -1.78 -12.53 12.60
C LEU A 286 -1.12 -13.56 13.53
N ASN A 287 -0.06 -14.20 13.07
CA ASN A 287 0.74 -15.13 13.86
C ASN A 287 1.79 -14.42 14.75
N GLY A 288 1.72 -13.11 14.92
CA GLY A 288 2.65 -12.35 15.75
C GLY A 288 4.09 -12.32 15.22
N GLY A 289 4.25 -12.26 13.90
CA GLY A 289 5.54 -12.10 13.20
C GLY A 289 6.22 -13.40 12.79
N GLU A 290 5.49 -14.53 12.80
CA GLU A 290 6.04 -15.85 12.47
C GLU A 290 5.17 -16.55 11.40
N LEU A 291 5.81 -17.28 10.50
CA LEU A 291 5.13 -18.16 9.56
C LEU A 291 6.03 -19.35 9.19
N ASN A 292 5.43 -20.55 9.09
CA ASN A 292 6.12 -21.79 8.73
C ASN A 292 7.39 -22.09 9.55
N GLY A 293 7.35 -21.77 10.85
CA GLY A 293 8.48 -21.97 11.77
C GLY A 293 9.61 -20.95 11.64
N LYS A 294 9.44 -19.92 10.79
CA LYS A 294 10.39 -18.82 10.66
C LYS A 294 9.83 -17.54 11.25
N ARG A 295 10.61 -16.89 12.12
CA ARG A 295 10.29 -15.58 12.68
C ARG A 295 10.87 -14.48 11.80
N PHE A 296 10.02 -13.51 11.42
CA PHE A 296 10.35 -12.34 10.63
C PHE A 296 10.42 -11.08 11.49
N LEU A 297 9.51 -10.97 12.44
CA LEU A 297 9.43 -9.90 13.43
C LEU A 297 9.07 -10.47 14.78
N SER A 298 9.47 -9.80 15.85
CA SER A 298 9.02 -10.18 17.19
C SER A 298 7.53 -9.81 17.38
N ARG A 299 6.88 -10.52 18.30
CA ARG A 299 5.49 -10.21 18.69
C ARG A 299 5.35 -8.77 19.20
N THR A 300 6.35 -8.27 19.90
CA THR A 300 6.35 -6.90 20.44
C THR A 300 6.52 -5.85 19.34
N THR A 301 7.28 -6.15 18.30
CA THR A 301 7.39 -5.27 17.12
C THR A 301 6.05 -5.21 16.35
N ILE A 302 5.40 -6.35 16.14
CA ILE A 302 4.05 -6.36 15.57
C ILE A 302 3.08 -5.50 16.40
N ALA A 303 3.08 -5.66 17.72
CA ALA A 303 2.25 -4.85 18.61
C ALA A 303 2.57 -3.34 18.49
N SER A 304 3.85 -2.97 18.37
CA SER A 304 4.26 -1.59 18.13
C SER A 304 3.80 -1.06 16.76
N MET A 305 3.87 -1.88 15.72
CA MET A 305 3.39 -1.52 14.38
C MET A 305 1.88 -1.29 14.33
N MET A 306 1.12 -2.04 15.12
CA MET A 306 -0.35 -1.93 15.23
C MET A 306 -0.79 -0.91 16.27
N GLY A 307 0.11 -0.37 17.10
CA GLY A 307 -0.21 0.65 18.10
C GLY A 307 -0.57 2.01 17.47
N ASN A 308 -1.30 2.84 18.20
CA ASN A 308 -1.60 4.20 17.77
C ASN A 308 -0.32 5.05 17.74
N GLN A 309 0.18 5.35 16.54
CA GLN A 309 1.40 6.12 16.30
C GLN A 309 1.13 7.59 15.95
N THR A 310 -0.13 7.96 15.75
CA THR A 310 -0.52 9.29 15.27
C THR A 310 -1.40 10.07 16.24
N GLY A 311 -1.76 9.48 17.38
CA GLY A 311 -2.72 10.10 18.29
C GLY A 311 -4.06 10.34 17.55
N ASP A 312 -4.54 11.57 17.60
CA ASP A 312 -5.81 12.00 16.99
C ASP A 312 -5.64 12.56 15.57
N LEU A 313 -4.42 12.51 15.00
CA LEU A 313 -4.15 13.10 13.68
C LEU A 313 -4.80 12.32 12.52
N TYR A 314 -5.25 11.08 12.75
CA TYR A 314 -5.83 10.22 11.72
C TYR A 314 -7.12 9.53 12.19
N GLY A 315 -8.11 9.43 11.30
CA GLY A 315 -9.25 8.51 11.46
C GLY A 315 -10.40 9.00 12.32
N GLY A 316 -10.35 10.18 12.89
CA GLY A 316 -11.49 10.78 13.61
C GLY A 316 -12.03 9.94 14.78
N GLY A 317 -11.19 9.12 15.40
CA GLY A 317 -11.55 8.26 16.54
C GLY A 317 -11.98 6.84 16.17
N ASP A 318 -12.46 6.59 14.95
CA ASP A 318 -12.86 5.24 14.50
C ASP A 318 -11.68 4.34 14.15
N GLN A 319 -10.61 4.97 13.72
CA GLN A 319 -9.34 4.35 13.38
C GLN A 319 -8.19 5.24 13.85
N TYR A 320 -7.06 4.64 14.10
CA TYR A 320 -5.78 5.32 14.19
C TYR A 320 -4.82 4.76 13.14
N TYR A 321 -3.70 5.45 12.93
CA TYR A 321 -2.65 4.96 12.05
C TYR A 321 -1.50 4.38 12.86
N GLY A 322 -1.16 3.13 12.56
CA GLY A 322 0.04 2.47 13.07
C GLY A 322 1.24 2.76 12.19
N LEU A 323 2.16 1.82 12.09
CA LEU A 323 3.27 1.92 11.12
C LEU A 323 2.85 1.26 9.80
N ALA A 324 2.22 2.05 8.92
CA ALA A 324 1.69 1.71 7.60
C ALA A 324 0.32 0.97 7.56
N PHE A 325 -0.45 1.01 8.64
CA PHE A 325 -1.79 0.42 8.69
C PHE A 325 -2.80 1.39 9.31
N GLY A 326 -4.01 1.42 8.76
CA GLY A 326 -5.18 1.90 9.49
C GLY A 326 -5.67 0.80 10.43
N VAL A 327 -5.85 1.11 11.70
CA VAL A 327 -6.23 0.14 12.73
C VAL A 327 -7.52 0.57 13.39
N LEU A 328 -8.51 -0.34 13.46
CA LEU A 328 -9.83 -0.08 13.99
C LEU A 328 -9.79 0.05 15.53
N THR A 329 -10.44 1.09 16.03
CA THR A 329 -10.61 1.32 17.47
C THR A 329 -11.84 0.57 18.01
N GLU A 330 -12.02 0.57 19.32
CA GLU A 330 -13.26 0.13 19.97
C GLU A 330 -14.46 0.97 19.49
N GLN A 331 -14.31 2.28 19.38
CA GLN A 331 -15.33 3.17 18.84
C GLN A 331 -15.71 2.81 17.39
N GLY A 332 -14.71 2.51 16.55
CA GLY A 332 -14.94 2.08 15.18
C GLY A 332 -15.65 0.74 15.10
N GLN A 333 -15.29 -0.22 15.97
CA GLN A 333 -16.02 -1.49 16.09
C GLN A 333 -17.48 -1.26 16.48
N ALA A 334 -17.75 -0.39 17.46
CA ALA A 334 -19.10 -0.12 17.95
C ALA A 334 -20.03 0.48 16.88
N LYS A 335 -19.50 1.14 15.86
CA LYS A 335 -20.28 1.62 14.70
C LYS A 335 -20.70 0.50 13.76
N GLY A 336 -20.12 -0.68 13.87
CA GLY A 336 -20.47 -1.89 13.15
C GLY A 336 -19.91 -2.03 11.74
N GLY A 337 -19.85 -3.26 11.26
CA GLY A 337 -19.56 -3.60 9.85
C GLY A 337 -18.09 -3.56 9.43
N LEU A 338 -17.16 -3.35 10.36
CA LEU A 338 -15.75 -3.17 10.03
C LEU A 338 -14.77 -4.14 10.72
N GLY A 339 -15.29 -5.16 11.43
CA GLY A 339 -14.48 -6.14 12.16
C GLY A 339 -14.31 -5.80 13.63
N SER A 340 -13.46 -6.55 14.32
CA SER A 340 -13.13 -6.36 15.72
C SER A 340 -12.15 -5.23 15.95
N GLN A 341 -12.11 -4.69 17.16
CA GLN A 341 -11.00 -3.79 17.56
C GLN A 341 -9.65 -4.43 17.26
N GLY A 342 -8.76 -3.65 16.65
CA GLY A 342 -7.44 -4.14 16.21
C GLY A 342 -7.42 -4.66 14.77
N THR A 343 -8.57 -4.79 14.11
CA THR A 343 -8.60 -5.06 12.66
C THR A 343 -7.76 -4.03 11.93
N PHE A 344 -6.80 -4.46 11.12
CA PHE A 344 -5.97 -3.57 10.35
C PHE A 344 -6.25 -3.69 8.85
N ILE A 345 -6.24 -2.56 8.19
CA ILE A 345 -6.69 -2.41 6.80
C ILE A 345 -5.77 -1.50 6.02
N TRP A 346 -5.74 -1.70 4.72
CA TRP A 346 -5.30 -0.71 3.75
C TRP A 346 -5.81 -1.04 2.36
N GLY A 347 -5.56 -0.14 1.42
CA GLY A 347 -5.93 -0.34 0.02
C GLY A 347 -4.84 0.13 -0.94
N GLY A 348 -5.06 -0.09 -2.23
CA GLY A 348 -4.19 0.35 -3.32
C GLY A 348 -4.93 1.23 -4.33
N TYR A 349 -4.17 2.04 -5.04
CA TYR A 349 -4.64 3.04 -6.01
C TYR A 349 -5.54 2.46 -7.11
N PHE A 350 -5.39 1.16 -7.40
CA PHE A 350 -6.16 0.46 -8.42
C PHE A 350 -7.35 -0.33 -7.86
N ASN A 351 -7.91 0.10 -6.72
CA ASN A 351 -9.04 -0.55 -6.04
C ASN A 351 -8.73 -1.96 -5.52
N THR A 352 -7.48 -2.21 -5.14
CA THR A 352 -7.11 -3.37 -4.34
C THR A 352 -7.34 -3.06 -2.86
N GLN A 353 -7.87 -4.02 -2.08
CA GLN A 353 -8.10 -3.84 -0.65
C GLN A 353 -7.86 -5.13 0.12
N TYR A 354 -7.43 -4.97 1.38
CA TYR A 354 -7.36 -6.04 2.35
C TYR A 354 -7.80 -5.57 3.73
N PHE A 355 -8.18 -6.54 4.54
CA PHE A 355 -8.27 -6.41 5.98
C PHE A 355 -7.78 -7.70 6.64
N ALA A 356 -7.30 -7.58 7.87
CA ALA A 356 -6.98 -8.71 8.72
C ALA A 356 -7.45 -8.43 10.15
N ASP A 357 -8.22 -9.35 10.70
CA ASP A 357 -8.79 -9.27 12.04
C ASP A 357 -8.04 -10.24 12.96
N PRO A 358 -7.23 -9.72 13.91
CA PRO A 358 -6.45 -10.58 14.81
C PRO A 358 -7.31 -11.33 15.83
N LYS A 359 -8.50 -10.83 16.19
CA LYS A 359 -9.39 -11.48 17.13
C LYS A 359 -10.06 -12.70 16.50
N GLU A 360 -10.50 -12.57 15.25
CA GLU A 360 -11.16 -13.64 14.49
C GLU A 360 -10.16 -14.52 13.71
N ASN A 361 -8.86 -14.16 13.74
CA ASN A 361 -7.81 -14.76 12.90
C ASN A 361 -8.25 -14.88 11.44
N LEU A 362 -8.77 -13.79 10.92
CA LEU A 362 -9.49 -13.68 9.65
C LEU A 362 -8.75 -12.71 8.71
N ILE A 363 -8.62 -13.11 7.45
CA ILE A 363 -8.07 -12.28 6.37
C ILE A 363 -9.11 -12.22 5.26
N GLY A 364 -9.39 -11.01 4.78
CA GLY A 364 -10.13 -10.78 3.54
C GLY A 364 -9.33 -9.92 2.57
N ILE A 365 -9.24 -10.38 1.33
CA ILE A 365 -8.55 -9.67 0.24
C ILE A 365 -9.48 -9.64 -0.96
N ILE A 366 -9.62 -8.45 -1.55
CA ILE A 366 -10.25 -8.28 -2.86
C ILE A 366 -9.33 -7.43 -3.74
N LEU A 367 -8.92 -8.00 -4.86
CA LEU A 367 -8.04 -7.35 -5.83
C LEU A 367 -8.82 -7.05 -7.10
N LYS A 368 -8.91 -5.79 -7.42
CA LYS A 368 -9.39 -5.25 -8.71
C LYS A 368 -8.23 -4.50 -9.36
N GLN A 369 -8.34 -4.17 -10.65
CA GLN A 369 -7.31 -3.40 -11.32
C GLN A 369 -7.98 -2.30 -12.15
N THR A 370 -8.59 -1.35 -11.43
CA THR A 370 -9.41 -0.30 -12.03
C THR A 370 -8.93 1.10 -11.62
N GLN A 371 -9.08 2.04 -12.55
CA GLN A 371 -8.80 3.45 -12.35
C GLN A 371 -10.11 4.24 -12.34
N GLY A 372 -10.31 5.09 -11.32
CA GLY A 372 -11.40 6.06 -11.32
C GLY A 372 -12.81 5.47 -11.14
N SER A 373 -12.99 4.40 -10.41
CA SER A 373 -14.30 3.75 -10.18
C SER A 373 -15.15 4.48 -9.13
N THR A 374 -15.79 5.57 -9.51
CA THR A 374 -16.82 6.21 -8.69
C THR A 374 -18.06 5.31 -8.61
N GLY A 375 -18.54 5.04 -7.39
CA GLY A 375 -19.75 4.22 -7.15
C GLY A 375 -19.51 2.72 -6.94
N ASP A 376 -18.28 2.23 -7.07
CA ASP A 376 -17.96 0.83 -6.76
C ASP A 376 -17.96 0.59 -5.23
N GLN A 377 -18.95 -0.15 -4.77
CA GLN A 377 -19.11 -0.54 -3.37
C GLN A 377 -18.68 -2.00 -3.09
N THR A 378 -18.12 -2.68 -4.08
CA THR A 378 -17.83 -4.12 -4.02
C THR A 378 -16.92 -4.48 -2.84
N SER A 379 -15.87 -3.67 -2.61
CA SER A 379 -14.92 -3.93 -1.52
C SER A 379 -15.55 -3.74 -0.13
N TRP A 380 -16.42 -2.75 0.03
CA TRP A 380 -17.14 -2.53 1.28
C TRP A 380 -18.13 -3.68 1.54
N LYS A 381 -18.95 -4.06 0.55
CA LYS A 381 -19.86 -5.20 0.64
C LYS A 381 -19.11 -6.50 0.94
N PHE A 382 -18.00 -6.73 0.25
CA PHE A 382 -17.16 -7.91 0.48
C PHE A 382 -16.72 -8.00 1.94
N LYS A 383 -16.15 -6.94 2.52
CA LYS A 383 -15.71 -6.93 3.91
C LYS A 383 -16.85 -7.24 4.87
N GLN A 384 -17.98 -6.54 4.74
CA GLN A 384 -19.16 -6.75 5.58
C GLN A 384 -19.68 -8.20 5.51
N MET A 385 -19.74 -8.76 4.30
CA MET A 385 -20.23 -10.12 4.09
C MET A 385 -19.27 -11.19 4.60
N VAL A 386 -17.97 -10.93 4.53
CA VAL A 386 -16.95 -11.83 5.11
C VAL A 386 -17.11 -11.90 6.63
N GLU A 387 -17.22 -10.76 7.31
CA GLU A 387 -17.46 -10.68 8.75
C GLU A 387 -18.77 -11.39 9.12
N ALA A 388 -19.84 -11.15 8.35
CA ALA A 388 -21.13 -11.79 8.56
C ALA A 388 -21.13 -13.31 8.28
N SER A 389 -20.07 -13.85 7.67
CA SER A 389 -19.96 -15.29 7.38
C SER A 389 -19.34 -16.08 8.55
N ILE A 390 -18.91 -15.44 9.61
CA ILE A 390 -18.46 -16.10 10.85
C ILE A 390 -19.68 -16.79 11.49
N ASP A 391 -19.51 -18.04 11.96
CA ASP A 391 -20.62 -18.91 12.40
C ASP A 391 -20.34 -19.65 13.73
N ASP A 392 -19.24 -19.36 14.42
CA ASP A 392 -18.84 -19.90 15.73
C ASP A 392 -18.74 -18.85 16.83
#